data_703561da8ee8c7e181146db308d6f1c2
#
_entry.id   703561da8ee8c7e181146db308d6f1c2
#
_cell.length_a   1.000
_cell.length_b   1.000
_cell.length_c   1.000
_cell.angle_alpha   90.00
_cell.angle_beta   90.00
_cell.angle_gamma   90.00
#
_symmetry.space_group_name_H-M   'P 1'
#
loop_
_entity.id
_entity.type
_entity.pdbx_description
1 polymer ?
#
loop_
_entity_poly.entity_id
_entity_poly.type
_entity_poly.pdbx_seq_one_letter_code
_entity_poly.pdbx_strand_id
1 'polypeptide(L)'
;MIIIEEIPVEKIEDFWQIHYAYLNDDGIITDEEDKEYFQSEEYRGIIKAHMQREIDRHHMVYFVENGIHVGAAQYNTYQSEDGKCFILDFWVFPEYRGNGTGHACFEVLEEYTRADGAMYYELNSEKEASIRFWKSLGFVETGVDEWDMKVFRKK
;
A
#
# COMPACT_ATOMS: atom_id res chain seq x y z
N MET A 1 -19.93 -3.43 -4.17
CA MET A 1 -19.32 -2.23 -3.56
C MET A 1 -18.15 -2.63 -2.70
N ILE A 2 -17.00 -1.96 -2.89
CA ILE A 2 -15.79 -2.24 -2.12
C ILE A 2 -15.79 -1.39 -0.86
N ILE A 3 -15.47 -2.01 0.28
CA ILE A 3 -15.30 -1.33 1.55
C ILE A 3 -13.90 -1.58 2.11
N ILE A 4 -13.46 -0.69 2.99
CA ILE A 4 -12.17 -0.81 3.68
C ILE A 4 -12.38 -1.54 5.00
N GLU A 5 -11.51 -2.52 5.26
CA GLU A 5 -11.41 -3.18 6.57
C GLU A 5 -10.02 -2.91 7.13
N GLU A 6 -9.94 -2.12 8.18
CA GLU A 6 -8.67 -1.86 8.87
C GLU A 6 -8.20 -3.11 9.60
N ILE A 7 -6.89 -3.36 9.55
CA ILE A 7 -6.28 -4.50 10.24
C ILE A 7 -5.62 -3.97 11.51
N PRO A 8 -6.13 -4.33 12.69
CA PRO A 8 -5.49 -3.91 13.93
C PRO A 8 -4.18 -4.68 14.15
N VAL A 9 -3.28 -4.10 14.93
CA VAL A 9 -1.95 -4.68 15.18
C VAL A 9 -2.04 -6.11 15.75
N GLU A 10 -3.09 -6.42 16.50
CA GLU A 10 -3.31 -7.75 17.08
C GLU A 10 -3.58 -8.83 16.01
N LYS A 11 -3.97 -8.44 14.80
CA LYS A 11 -4.32 -9.36 13.71
C LYS A 11 -3.34 -9.29 12.54
N ILE A 12 -2.14 -8.80 12.78
CA ILE A 12 -1.15 -8.53 11.74
C ILE A 12 -0.55 -9.80 11.12
N GLU A 13 -0.60 -10.94 11.82
CA GLU A 13 0.10 -12.16 11.38
C GLU A 13 -0.42 -12.68 10.03
N ASP A 14 -1.74 -12.69 9.83
CA ASP A 14 -2.32 -13.13 8.56
C ASP A 14 -1.91 -12.20 7.41
N PHE A 15 -1.79 -10.91 7.69
CA PHE A 15 -1.33 -9.94 6.71
C PHE A 15 0.11 -10.24 6.26
N TRP A 16 1.00 -10.58 7.18
CA TRP A 16 2.38 -10.90 6.84
C TRP A 16 2.48 -12.05 5.85
N GLN A 17 1.62 -13.04 5.97
CA GLN A 17 1.61 -14.18 5.06
C GLN A 17 1.23 -13.76 3.63
N ILE A 18 0.14 -13.02 3.48
CA ILE A 18 -0.29 -12.58 2.15
C ILE A 18 0.66 -11.55 1.55
N HIS A 19 1.23 -10.69 2.37
CA HIS A 19 2.19 -9.68 1.95
C HIS A 19 3.46 -10.33 1.41
N TYR A 20 4.02 -11.29 2.13
CA TYR A 20 5.21 -12.00 1.69
C TYR A 20 4.97 -12.76 0.40
N ALA A 21 3.81 -13.42 0.27
CA ALA A 21 3.42 -14.11 -0.96
C ALA A 21 3.34 -13.13 -2.13
N TYR A 22 2.73 -11.97 -1.93
CA TYR A 22 2.66 -10.91 -2.95
C TYR A 22 4.04 -10.45 -3.39
N LEU A 23 4.93 -10.15 -2.43
CA LEU A 23 6.28 -9.66 -2.76
C LEU A 23 7.05 -10.67 -3.63
N ASN A 24 6.89 -11.96 -3.38
CA ASN A 24 7.53 -13.02 -4.17
C ASN A 24 6.82 -13.26 -5.50
N ASP A 25 5.52 -13.45 -5.48
CA ASP A 25 4.75 -13.85 -6.66
C ASP A 25 4.72 -12.77 -7.73
N ASP A 26 4.64 -11.51 -7.32
CA ASP A 26 4.64 -10.38 -8.25
C ASP A 26 6.07 -9.89 -8.55
N GLY A 27 7.10 -10.58 -8.04
CA GLY A 27 8.49 -10.27 -8.34
C GLY A 27 8.98 -8.93 -7.78
N ILE A 28 8.39 -8.47 -6.68
CA ILE A 28 8.82 -7.24 -6.00
C ILE A 28 10.18 -7.47 -5.33
N ILE A 29 10.35 -8.64 -4.71
CA ILE A 29 11.63 -9.07 -4.14
C ILE A 29 12.09 -10.34 -4.84
N THR A 30 13.39 -10.44 -5.14
CA THR A 30 13.95 -11.57 -5.90
C THR A 30 15.18 -12.18 -5.24
N ASP A 31 15.93 -11.43 -4.43
CA ASP A 31 17.12 -11.94 -3.78
C ASP A 31 16.85 -12.45 -2.36
N GLU A 32 17.74 -13.31 -1.86
CA GLU A 32 17.57 -13.94 -0.54
C GLU A 32 17.70 -12.93 0.60
N GLU A 33 18.53 -11.91 0.44
CA GLU A 33 18.72 -10.88 1.46
C GLU A 33 17.42 -10.11 1.71
N ASP A 34 16.73 -9.68 0.64
CA ASP A 34 15.44 -9.00 0.75
C ASP A 34 14.37 -9.92 1.32
N LYS A 35 14.36 -11.20 0.89
CA LYS A 35 13.41 -12.18 1.42
C LYS A 35 13.57 -12.37 2.92
N GLU A 36 14.80 -12.44 3.40
CA GLU A 36 15.08 -12.53 4.84
C GLU A 36 14.66 -11.27 5.58
N TYR A 37 14.96 -10.10 5.01
CA TYR A 37 14.63 -8.82 5.63
C TYR A 37 13.13 -8.66 5.84
N PHE A 38 12.31 -8.95 4.82
CA PHE A 38 10.86 -8.78 4.91
C PHE A 38 10.18 -9.79 5.84
N GLN A 39 10.88 -10.88 6.20
CA GLN A 39 10.41 -11.82 7.22
C GLN A 39 10.99 -11.55 8.59
N SER A 40 11.90 -10.60 8.72
CA SER A 40 12.63 -10.36 9.96
C SER A 40 11.77 -9.67 11.02
N GLU A 41 12.10 -9.92 12.29
CA GLU A 41 11.49 -9.21 13.41
C GLU A 41 11.85 -7.73 13.39
N GLU A 42 13.02 -7.38 12.85
CA GLU A 42 13.45 -5.99 12.70
C GLU A 42 12.44 -5.22 11.81
N TYR A 43 12.18 -5.70 10.61
CA TYR A 43 11.23 -5.07 9.70
C TYR A 43 9.82 -5.04 10.28
N ARG A 44 9.34 -6.20 10.73
CA ARG A 44 7.98 -6.34 11.25
C ARG A 44 7.77 -5.54 12.53
N GLY A 45 8.80 -5.45 13.37
CA GLY A 45 8.79 -4.65 14.59
C GLY A 45 8.70 -3.15 14.31
N ILE A 46 9.39 -2.67 13.28
CA ILE A 46 9.32 -1.27 12.86
C ILE A 46 7.89 -0.93 12.41
N ILE A 47 7.29 -1.78 11.60
CA ILE A 47 5.91 -1.58 11.11
C ILE A 47 4.93 -1.58 12.29
N LYS A 48 5.04 -2.54 13.22
CA LYS A 48 4.19 -2.59 14.41
C LYS A 48 4.30 -1.32 15.24
N ALA A 49 5.52 -0.82 15.44
CA ALA A 49 5.74 0.43 16.18
C ALA A 49 5.04 1.61 15.50
N HIS A 50 5.14 1.69 14.17
CA HIS A 50 4.48 2.75 13.41
C HIS A 50 2.95 2.66 13.47
N MET A 51 2.39 1.45 13.54
CA MET A 51 0.95 1.25 13.68
C MET A 51 0.42 1.74 15.04
N GLN A 52 1.28 1.82 16.04
CA GLN A 52 0.93 2.20 17.41
C GLN A 52 1.18 3.67 17.74
N ARG A 53 1.62 4.48 16.76
CA ARG A 53 1.81 5.92 16.95
C ARG A 53 0.48 6.62 17.19
N GLU A 54 0.50 7.72 17.89
CA GLU A 54 -0.69 8.57 18.09
C GLU A 54 -1.04 9.36 16.82
N ILE A 55 -0.01 9.74 16.05
CA ILE A 55 -0.16 10.48 14.80
C ILE A 55 0.79 9.89 13.75
N ASP A 56 0.48 10.10 12.47
CA ASP A 56 1.27 9.59 11.35
C ASP A 56 1.39 8.06 11.37
N ARG A 57 0.31 7.40 11.77
CA ARG A 57 0.31 5.94 11.90
C ARG A 57 0.43 5.23 10.57
N HIS A 58 1.10 4.08 10.62
CA HIS A 58 1.08 3.11 9.55
C HIS A 58 -0.25 2.37 9.58
N HIS A 59 -0.91 2.26 8.45
CA HIS A 59 -2.19 1.56 8.30
C HIS A 59 -2.03 0.37 7.38
N MET A 60 -2.70 -0.72 7.74
CA MET A 60 -2.90 -1.88 6.88
C MET A 60 -4.39 -2.08 6.70
N VAL A 61 -4.81 -2.30 5.46
CA VAL A 61 -6.23 -2.48 5.16
C VAL A 61 -6.43 -3.62 4.18
N TYR A 62 -7.59 -4.27 4.28
CA TYR A 62 -8.11 -5.12 3.22
C TYR A 62 -9.18 -4.35 2.44
N PHE A 63 -9.23 -4.61 1.14
CA PHE A 63 -10.37 -4.22 0.31
C PHE A 63 -11.35 -5.39 0.29
N VAL A 64 -12.59 -5.14 0.65
CA VAL A 64 -13.60 -6.19 0.83
C VAL A 64 -14.76 -5.93 -0.10
N GLU A 65 -15.14 -6.93 -0.90
CA GLU A 65 -16.29 -6.88 -1.78
C GLU A 65 -17.19 -8.08 -1.52
N ASN A 66 -18.44 -7.84 -1.16
CA ASN A 66 -19.42 -8.90 -0.82
C ASN A 66 -18.89 -9.86 0.25
N GLY A 67 -18.21 -9.33 1.26
CA GLY A 67 -17.64 -10.13 2.35
C GLY A 67 -16.34 -10.87 2.00
N ILE A 68 -15.79 -10.65 0.80
CA ILE A 68 -14.60 -11.35 0.33
C ILE A 68 -13.44 -10.35 0.25
N HIS A 69 -12.27 -10.72 0.77
CA HIS A 69 -11.05 -9.93 0.63
C HIS A 69 -10.57 -10.02 -0.82
N VAL A 70 -10.52 -8.89 -1.52
CA VAL A 70 -10.12 -8.82 -2.93
C VAL A 70 -8.78 -8.14 -3.15
N GLY A 71 -8.24 -7.49 -2.13
CA GLY A 71 -6.96 -6.81 -2.21
C GLY A 71 -6.53 -6.28 -0.85
N ALA A 72 -5.39 -5.61 -0.81
CA ALA A 72 -4.83 -5.06 0.43
C ALA A 72 -3.93 -3.86 0.13
N ALA A 73 -3.66 -3.07 1.16
CA ALA A 73 -2.75 -1.94 1.05
C ALA A 73 -2.10 -1.63 2.39
N GLN A 74 -0.93 -0.99 2.32
CA GLN A 74 -0.25 -0.39 3.46
C GLN A 74 0.05 1.06 3.11
N TYR A 75 -0.20 1.97 4.04
CA TYR A 75 0.07 3.39 3.81
C TYR A 75 0.28 4.14 5.12
N ASN A 76 0.88 5.33 5.01
CA ASN A 76 0.97 6.31 6.10
C ASN A 76 0.42 7.64 5.61
N THR A 77 -0.38 8.32 6.44
CA THR A 77 -0.76 9.70 6.19
C THR A 77 -0.04 10.59 7.19
N TYR A 78 0.78 11.51 6.69
CA TYR A 78 1.61 12.38 7.53
C TYR A 78 0.85 13.67 7.90
N GLN A 79 -0.11 13.56 8.80
CA GLN A 79 -0.98 14.62 9.24
C GLN A 79 -0.22 15.73 9.99
N SER A 80 0.89 15.37 10.66
CA SER A 80 1.73 16.35 11.37
C SER A 80 2.58 17.21 10.42
N GLU A 81 2.61 16.86 9.14
CA GLU A 81 3.35 17.58 8.11
C GLU A 81 2.36 18.19 7.11
N ASP A 82 2.52 17.90 5.83
CA ASP A 82 1.72 18.50 4.76
C ASP A 82 0.55 17.60 4.29
N GLY A 83 0.28 16.52 4.99
CA GLY A 83 -0.82 15.62 4.65
C GLY A 83 -0.49 14.63 3.54
N LYS A 84 0.79 14.35 3.31
CA LYS A 84 1.18 13.32 2.33
C LYS A 84 0.67 11.96 2.77
N CYS A 85 -0.05 11.26 1.89
CA CYS A 85 -0.37 9.86 2.07
C CYS A 85 0.60 9.05 1.22
N PHE A 86 1.57 8.41 1.87
CA PHE A 86 2.53 7.57 1.18
C PHE A 86 2.00 6.14 1.13
N ILE A 87 1.79 5.62 -0.08
CA ILE A 87 1.30 4.27 -0.30
C ILE A 87 2.51 3.35 -0.43
N LEU A 88 2.74 2.53 0.58
CA LEU A 88 3.87 1.61 0.62
C LEU A 88 3.60 0.37 -0.24
N ASP A 89 2.41 -0.21 -0.10
CA ASP A 89 1.96 -1.36 -0.88
C ASP A 89 0.48 -1.21 -1.22
N PHE A 90 0.13 -1.65 -2.42
CA PHE A 90 -1.25 -1.68 -2.89
C PHE A 90 -1.34 -2.78 -3.94
N TRP A 91 -2.20 -3.78 -3.71
CA TRP A 91 -2.38 -4.83 -4.72
C TRP A 91 -3.78 -5.42 -4.65
N VAL A 92 -4.25 -5.84 -5.83
CA VAL A 92 -5.45 -6.65 -5.97
C VAL A 92 -5.01 -8.11 -6.02
N PHE A 93 -5.71 -8.99 -5.33
CA PHE A 93 -5.36 -10.41 -5.33
C PHE A 93 -5.55 -10.98 -6.74
N PRO A 94 -4.67 -11.91 -7.18
CA PRO A 94 -4.64 -12.35 -8.58
C PRO A 94 -6.00 -12.77 -9.15
N GLU A 95 -6.85 -13.45 -8.37
CA GLU A 95 -8.16 -13.94 -8.83
C GLU A 95 -9.12 -12.81 -9.21
N TYR A 96 -8.89 -11.60 -8.71
CA TYR A 96 -9.82 -10.47 -8.89
C TYR A 96 -9.28 -9.39 -9.83
N ARG A 97 -8.13 -9.64 -10.46
CA ARG A 97 -7.50 -8.68 -11.38
C ARG A 97 -8.20 -8.65 -12.74
N GLY A 98 -8.08 -7.53 -13.44
CA GLY A 98 -8.53 -7.40 -14.83
C GLY A 98 -9.97 -6.96 -15.02
N ASN A 99 -10.70 -6.65 -13.94
CA ASN A 99 -12.11 -6.26 -14.00
C ASN A 99 -12.36 -4.83 -13.49
N GLY A 100 -11.34 -3.97 -13.49
CA GLY A 100 -11.45 -2.63 -12.93
C GLY A 100 -11.43 -2.61 -11.40
N THR A 101 -11.15 -3.73 -10.76
CA THR A 101 -11.12 -3.84 -9.29
C THR A 101 -10.06 -2.94 -8.69
N GLY A 102 -8.88 -2.83 -9.32
CA GLY A 102 -7.82 -1.95 -8.83
C GLY A 102 -8.24 -0.49 -8.78
N HIS A 103 -8.91 0.01 -9.82
CA HIS A 103 -9.46 1.38 -9.84
C HIS A 103 -10.49 1.57 -8.75
N ALA A 104 -11.42 0.63 -8.58
CA ALA A 104 -12.45 0.70 -7.55
C ALA A 104 -11.84 0.69 -6.14
N CYS A 105 -10.82 -0.14 -5.91
CA CYS A 105 -10.11 -0.18 -4.63
C CYS A 105 -9.42 1.16 -4.34
N PHE A 106 -8.75 1.75 -5.32
CA PHE A 106 -8.08 3.02 -5.10
C PHE A 106 -9.08 4.16 -4.84
N GLU A 107 -10.19 4.20 -5.55
CA GLU A 107 -11.22 5.23 -5.32
C GLU A 107 -11.73 5.18 -3.88
N VAL A 108 -11.98 3.99 -3.35
CA VAL A 108 -12.42 3.81 -1.97
C VAL A 108 -11.32 4.18 -0.99
N LEU A 109 -10.07 3.81 -1.27
CA LEU A 109 -8.92 4.17 -0.45
C LEU A 109 -8.72 5.69 -0.43
N GLU A 110 -8.84 6.34 -1.58
CA GLU A 110 -8.71 7.80 -1.69
C GLU A 110 -9.74 8.50 -0.81
N GLU A 111 -11.01 8.11 -0.91
CA GLU A 111 -12.06 8.69 -0.09
C GLU A 111 -11.81 8.45 1.41
N TYR A 112 -11.44 7.24 1.76
CA TYR A 112 -11.17 6.85 3.15
C TYR A 112 -10.01 7.64 3.75
N THR A 113 -8.91 7.78 3.00
CA THR A 113 -7.72 8.49 3.48
C THR A 113 -7.88 10.00 3.49
N ARG A 114 -8.65 10.57 2.55
CA ARG A 114 -8.94 12.00 2.58
C ARG A 114 -9.77 12.39 3.80
N ALA A 115 -10.70 11.54 4.21
CA ALA A 115 -11.45 11.74 5.45
C ALA A 115 -10.54 11.72 6.68
N ASP A 116 -9.38 11.08 6.59
CA ASP A 116 -8.37 11.00 7.66
C ASP A 116 -7.22 12.01 7.48
N GLY A 117 -7.37 12.98 6.61
CA GLY A 117 -6.44 14.09 6.47
C GLY A 117 -5.44 14.00 5.33
N ALA A 118 -5.57 13.04 4.43
CA ALA A 118 -4.69 12.97 3.26
C ALA A 118 -4.96 14.15 2.32
N MET A 119 -3.90 14.89 1.98
CA MET A 119 -3.99 16.04 1.09
C MET A 119 -3.48 15.72 -0.32
N TYR A 120 -2.55 14.78 -0.43
CA TYR A 120 -2.04 14.28 -1.70
C TYR A 120 -1.41 12.90 -1.49
N TYR A 121 -1.10 12.23 -2.60
CA TYR A 121 -0.61 10.85 -2.58
C TYR A 121 0.77 10.75 -3.23
N GLU A 122 1.61 9.90 -2.67
CA GLU A 122 2.94 9.62 -3.22
C GLU A 122 3.24 8.13 -3.11
N LEU A 123 3.92 7.61 -4.12
CA LEU A 123 4.39 6.23 -4.11
C LEU A 123 5.60 6.06 -5.01
N ASN A 124 6.27 4.93 -4.87
CA ASN A 124 7.33 4.49 -5.77
C ASN A 124 6.78 3.38 -6.67
N SER A 125 7.15 3.40 -7.95
CA SER A 125 6.77 2.33 -8.87
C SER A 125 7.83 2.20 -9.95
N GLU A 126 8.30 0.97 -10.18
CA GLU A 126 9.34 0.68 -11.16
C GLU A 126 8.84 -0.19 -12.32
N LYS A 127 7.82 -1.02 -12.07
CA LYS A 127 7.29 -1.92 -13.08
C LYS A 127 6.36 -1.19 -14.03
N GLU A 128 6.55 -1.45 -15.32
CA GLU A 128 5.80 -0.78 -16.38
C GLU A 128 4.28 -0.91 -16.23
N ALA A 129 3.80 -2.11 -15.90
CA ALA A 129 2.37 -2.35 -15.70
C ALA A 129 1.82 -1.54 -14.51
N SER A 130 2.57 -1.49 -13.41
CA SER A 130 2.18 -0.69 -12.24
C SER A 130 2.19 0.79 -12.55
N ILE A 131 3.20 1.27 -13.27
CA ILE A 131 3.29 2.67 -13.69
C ILE A 131 2.07 3.04 -14.54
N ARG A 132 1.68 2.20 -15.51
CA ARG A 132 0.49 2.45 -16.32
C ARG A 132 -0.77 2.53 -15.47
N PHE A 133 -0.89 1.64 -14.48
CA PHE A 133 -2.02 1.63 -13.56
C PHE A 133 -2.11 2.96 -12.80
N TRP A 134 -1.01 3.39 -12.19
CA TRP A 134 -0.99 4.62 -11.39
C TRP A 134 -1.23 5.87 -12.26
N LYS A 135 -0.64 5.91 -13.46
CA LYS A 135 -0.90 7.01 -14.38
C LYS A 135 -2.36 7.08 -14.80
N SER A 136 -3.02 5.94 -14.98
CA SER A 136 -4.45 5.90 -15.32
C SER A 136 -5.34 6.48 -14.21
N LEU A 137 -4.84 6.52 -12.97
CA LEU A 137 -5.53 7.12 -11.83
C LEU A 137 -5.19 8.60 -11.61
N GLY A 138 -4.34 9.17 -12.46
CA GLY A 138 -3.97 10.58 -12.36
C GLY A 138 -2.63 10.86 -11.67
N PHE A 139 -1.87 9.82 -11.33
CA PHE A 139 -0.52 10.00 -10.80
C PHE A 139 0.43 10.47 -11.91
N VAL A 140 1.36 11.35 -11.56
CA VAL A 140 2.41 11.82 -12.48
C VAL A 140 3.78 11.56 -11.87
N GLU A 141 4.74 11.24 -12.73
CA GLU A 141 6.12 11.04 -12.31
C GLU A 141 6.74 12.40 -11.96
N THR A 142 7.33 12.52 -10.77
CA THR A 142 7.91 13.78 -10.28
C THR A 142 9.43 13.76 -10.16
N GLY A 143 10.05 12.59 -10.30
CA GLY A 143 11.50 12.44 -10.19
C GLY A 143 11.88 11.12 -9.57
N VAL A 144 13.00 11.10 -8.86
CA VAL A 144 13.48 9.92 -8.14
C VAL A 144 13.74 10.29 -6.69
N ASP A 145 13.71 9.30 -5.82
CA ASP A 145 14.04 9.48 -4.40
C ASP A 145 15.53 9.27 -4.12
N GLU A 146 15.91 9.25 -2.84
CA GLU A 146 17.31 9.06 -2.41
C GLU A 146 17.86 7.66 -2.76
N TRP A 147 16.98 6.71 -3.09
CA TRP A 147 17.35 5.35 -3.49
C TRP A 147 17.29 5.16 -5.01
N ASP A 148 17.18 6.26 -5.77
CA ASP A 148 17.04 6.27 -7.23
C ASP A 148 15.78 5.55 -7.73
N MET A 149 14.74 5.50 -6.92
CA MET A 149 13.44 4.93 -7.30
C MET A 149 12.50 6.02 -7.81
N LYS A 150 11.76 5.71 -8.87
CA LYS A 150 10.81 6.67 -9.46
C LYS A 150 9.71 7.02 -8.48
N VAL A 151 9.40 8.30 -8.38
CA VAL A 151 8.36 8.85 -7.50
C VAL A 151 7.18 9.32 -8.31
N PHE A 152 5.97 8.92 -7.90
CA PHE A 152 4.72 9.32 -8.52
C PHE A 152 3.85 10.02 -7.50
N ARG A 153 3.18 11.10 -7.93
CA ARG A 153 2.28 11.89 -7.06
C ARG A 153 0.94 12.13 -7.72
N LYS A 154 -0.09 12.21 -6.86
CA LYS A 154 -1.45 12.60 -7.25
C LYS A 154 -1.98 13.59 -6.21
N LYS A 155 -2.51 14.69 -6.66
CA LYS A 155 -3.23 15.64 -5.80
C LYS A 155 -4.71 15.31 -5.67
#